data_4140d08d11f3eef7abf7fde0ed1988f4
#
_entry.id   4140d08d11f3eef7abf7fde0ed1988f4
#
_cell.length_a   1.000
_cell.length_b   1.000
_cell.length_c   1.000
_cell.angle_alpha   90.00
_cell.angle_beta   90.00
_cell.angle_gamma   90.00
#
_symmetry.space_group_name_H-M   'P 1'
#
loop_
_entity.id
_entity.type
_entity.pdbx_description
1 polymer ?
#
loop_
_entity_poly.entity_id
_entity_poly.type
_entity_poly.pdbx_seq_one_letter_code
_entity_poly.pdbx_strand_id
1 'polypeptide(L)'
;MLGAILTCSLLTTSCTSEDNPVTPTIVMADIVDDFWDLPGNEGDPEVVKALKSIKNVEDLKPFMNLKLGQAYYFNYRQQVDHNDPSKGTFQQQVVLTFAGKDAHTILHTEGYSLLSHITSRNHNRLDSIEAPDLLWQLSANKGKDKKFDLNCVQVEYRYHGFSLPEGDANVFNYLSAEQQSKDLHAIVTDLKKALFTGNGKWVSTGISKNGVTSAQYAYYDEMYGWNDIDVYVPFVAPILPQLEDLRVGTYMLTQSVKEALPALEKAYRKVVDDKAVADATVAAYSKAYEKEYKTKMPTDSAYLTTLYGIMNHLFSVQSYGDFATWTKLIPTEKSTPEEYAKFFMLTEKDKSIRPKKNKARGPQALRDDPFYKQGPIDQGQMGYDFSWYLDGKLLSETDKEYFMKLMKQSKESKPIELQKKVLKNLETTKKKLIFVYGEDDPWTGGAIPDPTNPNVKKYIIPHGYHSDDFDEYEWYPGGKEMGQQILDDIKAIIDQK
;
A
#
# COMPACT_ATOMS: atom_id res chain seq x y z
N MET A 1 -10.52 21.75 2.34
CA MET A 1 -9.47 21.03 3.06
C MET A 1 -8.82 20.09 2.08
N LEU A 2 -7.54 20.22 1.82
CA LEU A 2 -6.83 19.32 0.91
C LEU A 2 -6.49 18.06 1.73
N GLY A 3 -7.30 17.03 1.57
CA GLY A 3 -6.92 15.70 1.99
C GLY A 3 -5.61 15.33 1.28
N ALA A 4 -4.58 15.00 2.04
CA ALA A 4 -3.37 14.41 1.49
C ALA A 4 -3.74 13.03 0.98
N ILE A 5 -4.09 12.97 -0.27
CA ILE A 5 -4.30 11.74 -0.96
C ILE A 5 -2.93 11.10 -1.10
N LEU A 6 -2.69 10.10 -0.28
CA LEU A 6 -1.71 9.09 -0.62
C LEU A 6 -2.12 8.51 -1.96
N THR A 7 -1.68 9.16 -3.02
CA THR A 7 -1.59 8.46 -4.27
C THR A 7 -0.76 7.22 -3.99
N CYS A 8 -1.40 6.08 -4.02
CA CYS A 8 -0.73 4.82 -4.33
C CYS A 8 -0.19 4.93 -5.77
N SER A 9 0.32 6.12 -6.13
CA SER A 9 1.24 6.27 -7.22
C SER A 9 2.46 5.52 -6.75
N LEU A 10 2.59 4.34 -7.23
CA LEU A 10 3.79 3.54 -7.34
C LEU A 10 5.01 4.46 -7.54
N LEU A 11 5.46 5.10 -6.48
CA LEU A 11 6.78 5.73 -6.39
C LEU A 11 7.79 4.64 -6.11
N THR A 12 7.89 3.70 -7.04
CA THR A 12 9.10 2.95 -7.14
C THR A 12 10.08 3.81 -7.89
N THR A 13 10.98 4.41 -7.19
CA THR A 13 12.24 4.84 -7.77
C THR A 13 12.94 3.59 -8.29
N SER A 14 12.79 3.31 -9.58
CA SER A 14 13.63 2.33 -10.23
C SER A 14 15.04 2.94 -10.35
N CYS A 15 15.97 2.45 -9.57
CA CYS A 15 17.38 2.53 -9.93
C CYS A 15 17.64 1.54 -11.06
N THR A 16 17.61 2.01 -12.30
CA THR A 16 18.20 1.31 -13.42
C THR A 16 19.12 2.28 -14.15
N SER A 17 20.35 2.31 -13.78
CA SER A 17 21.45 2.58 -14.68
C SER A 17 22.57 1.60 -14.34
N GLU A 18 22.94 0.81 -15.31
CA GLU A 18 24.24 0.19 -15.35
C GLU A 18 25.26 1.32 -15.48
N ASP A 19 25.70 1.87 -14.39
CA ASP A 19 26.96 2.57 -14.19
C ASP A 19 26.94 3.18 -12.81
N ASN A 20 27.58 2.48 -11.89
CA ASN A 20 27.71 2.75 -10.47
C ASN A 20 26.40 2.72 -9.67
N PRO A 21 26.29 1.84 -8.69
CA PRO A 21 25.35 2.03 -7.62
C PRO A 21 25.87 3.22 -6.80
N VAL A 22 25.55 4.42 -7.22
CA VAL A 22 25.46 5.52 -6.25
C VAL A 22 24.24 5.15 -5.43
N THR A 23 24.46 4.31 -4.43
CA THR A 23 23.60 4.32 -3.25
C THR A 23 23.45 5.79 -2.94
N PRO A 24 22.25 6.38 -2.96
CA PRO A 24 22.09 7.66 -2.34
C PRO A 24 22.34 7.40 -0.86
N THR A 25 23.59 7.55 -0.44
CA THR A 25 23.90 7.84 0.94
C THR A 25 23.36 9.25 1.15
N ILE A 26 22.03 9.38 1.16
CA ILE A 26 21.39 10.51 1.80
C ILE A 26 21.60 10.19 3.27
N VAL A 27 22.72 10.63 3.76
CA VAL A 27 22.99 10.65 5.20
C VAL A 27 21.86 11.47 5.79
N MET A 28 20.96 10.83 6.51
CA MET A 28 19.88 11.53 7.25
C MET A 28 20.43 12.70 8.09
N ALA A 29 21.69 12.65 8.50
CA ALA A 29 22.40 13.71 9.19
C ALA A 29 22.37 15.06 8.44
N ASP A 30 22.52 15.08 7.13
CA ASP A 30 22.56 16.34 6.38
C ASP A 30 21.19 17.00 6.16
N ILE A 31 20.12 16.29 6.47
CA ILE A 31 18.74 16.79 6.22
C ILE A 31 18.08 17.34 7.49
N VAL A 32 18.60 17.01 8.69
CA VAL A 32 17.76 16.98 9.88
C VAL A 32 18.33 17.73 11.07
N ASP A 33 19.57 18.14 11.09
CA ASP A 33 20.19 18.69 12.30
C ASP A 33 19.44 19.92 12.85
N ASP A 34 18.97 20.82 11.98
CA ASP A 34 18.27 22.03 12.43
C ASP A 34 16.83 21.80 12.93
N PHE A 35 16.16 20.72 12.48
CA PHE A 35 14.79 20.42 12.88
C PHE A 35 14.70 19.87 14.32
N TRP A 36 15.68 19.07 14.72
CA TRP A 36 15.67 18.38 16.01
C TRP A 36 15.98 19.29 17.19
N ASP A 37 16.63 20.42 16.93
CA ASP A 37 17.02 21.40 17.94
C ASP A 37 15.92 22.44 18.24
N LEU A 38 14.71 22.28 17.68
CA LEU A 38 13.60 23.17 17.96
C LEU A 38 13.08 23.01 19.39
N PRO A 39 12.73 24.11 20.08
CA PRO A 39 12.10 24.04 21.40
C PRO A 39 10.82 23.18 21.36
N GLY A 40 10.66 22.28 22.32
CA GLY A 40 9.53 21.36 22.42
C GLY A 40 9.80 19.97 21.85
N ASN A 41 10.98 19.74 21.26
CA ASN A 41 11.41 18.44 20.76
C ASN A 41 12.18 17.59 21.79
N GLU A 42 12.17 17.94 23.07
CA GLU A 42 12.86 17.18 24.10
C GLU A 42 12.14 15.85 24.42
N GLY A 43 10.83 15.81 24.20
CA GLY A 43 9.99 14.67 24.54
C GLY A 43 9.80 14.48 26.05
N ASP A 44 8.96 13.51 26.43
CA ASP A 44 8.79 13.08 27.81
C ASP A 44 10.04 12.31 28.30
N PRO A 45 10.71 12.73 29.39
CA PRO A 45 11.95 12.08 29.86
C PRO A 45 11.77 10.59 30.18
N GLU A 46 10.61 10.17 30.71
CA GLU A 46 10.37 8.77 31.05
C GLU A 46 10.15 7.93 29.79
N VAL A 47 9.47 8.47 28.76
CA VAL A 47 9.31 7.82 27.47
C VAL A 47 10.66 7.68 26.77
N VAL A 48 11.45 8.77 26.74
CA VAL A 48 12.81 8.75 26.16
C VAL A 48 13.69 7.73 26.86
N LYS A 49 13.65 7.67 28.21
CA LYS A 49 14.41 6.70 29.00
C LYS A 49 13.98 5.27 28.73
N ALA A 50 12.66 5.02 28.64
CA ALA A 50 12.12 3.70 28.33
C ALA A 50 12.55 3.24 26.92
N LEU A 51 12.42 4.10 25.90
CA LEU A 51 12.83 3.77 24.54
C LEU A 51 14.34 3.52 24.45
N LYS A 52 15.16 4.34 25.08
CA LYS A 52 16.63 4.13 25.15
C LYS A 52 17.04 2.85 25.90
N SER A 53 16.18 2.27 26.72
CA SER A 53 16.45 1.00 27.41
C SER A 53 16.29 -0.21 26.47
N ILE A 54 15.62 -0.04 25.34
CA ILE A 54 15.45 -1.08 24.32
C ILE A 54 16.75 -1.19 23.53
N LYS A 55 17.43 -2.33 23.62
CA LYS A 55 18.73 -2.58 22.98
C LYS A 55 18.76 -2.32 21.47
N ASN A 56 17.63 -2.53 20.80
CA ASN A 56 17.51 -2.41 19.35
C ASN A 56 17.06 -1.02 18.88
N VAL A 57 16.75 -0.09 19.79
CA VAL A 57 16.39 1.30 19.45
C VAL A 57 17.68 2.12 19.29
N GLU A 58 17.82 2.74 18.13
CA GLU A 58 18.94 3.59 17.73
C GLU A 58 18.40 4.92 17.20
N ASP A 59 19.20 5.97 17.20
CA ASP A 59 18.89 7.30 16.64
C ASP A 59 17.54 7.89 17.11
N LEU A 60 17.21 7.69 18.39
CA LEU A 60 15.96 8.17 18.97
C LEU A 60 15.89 9.70 18.95
N LYS A 61 14.85 10.23 18.34
CA LYS A 61 14.59 11.66 18.18
C LYS A 61 13.14 11.99 18.52
N PRO A 62 12.86 12.64 19.67
CA PRO A 62 11.56 13.22 19.95
C PRO A 62 11.31 14.42 19.04
N PHE A 63 10.05 14.63 18.62
CA PHE A 63 9.68 15.77 17.80
C PHE A 63 8.20 16.14 17.96
N MET A 64 7.85 17.38 17.63
CA MET A 64 6.46 17.83 17.56
C MET A 64 5.93 17.66 16.14
N ASN A 65 4.89 16.88 15.98
CA ASN A 65 4.19 16.69 14.73
C ASN A 65 2.90 17.52 14.70
N LEU A 66 2.53 18.06 13.56
CA LEU A 66 1.35 18.93 13.42
C LEU A 66 0.03 18.18 13.66
N LYS A 67 -0.01 16.87 13.40
CA LYS A 67 -1.21 16.04 13.50
C LYS A 67 -1.17 15.09 14.68
N LEU A 68 -0.01 14.52 14.98
CA LEU A 68 0.17 13.55 16.06
C LEU A 68 0.52 14.19 17.43
N GLY A 69 0.97 15.44 17.44
CA GLY A 69 1.49 16.07 18.66
C GLY A 69 2.91 15.59 18.98
N GLN A 70 3.20 15.35 20.26
CA GLN A 70 4.50 14.81 20.66
C GLN A 70 4.69 13.40 20.12
N ALA A 71 5.70 13.21 19.30
CA ALA A 71 6.04 11.96 18.67
C ALA A 71 7.52 11.62 18.86
N TYR A 72 7.86 10.37 18.64
CA TYR A 72 9.21 9.82 18.78
C TYR A 72 9.54 9.04 17.52
N TYR A 73 10.57 9.48 16.82
CA TYR A 73 11.15 8.76 15.69
C TYR A 73 12.36 7.98 16.17
N PHE A 74 12.54 6.76 15.71
CA PHE A 74 13.74 5.98 15.95
C PHE A 74 13.96 4.91 14.87
N ASN A 75 15.21 4.51 14.75
CA ASN A 75 15.60 3.33 14.01
C ASN A 75 15.52 2.11 14.92
N TYR A 76 14.87 1.06 14.47
CA TYR A 76 14.88 -0.23 15.16
C TYR A 76 15.77 -1.20 14.41
N ARG A 77 16.79 -1.74 15.08
CA ARG A 77 17.73 -2.69 14.48
C ARG A 77 17.09 -4.05 14.31
N GLN A 78 16.77 -4.41 13.06
CA GLN A 78 16.14 -5.66 12.66
C GLN A 78 17.15 -6.65 12.08
N GLN A 79 16.82 -7.94 12.16
CA GLN A 79 17.54 -8.99 11.46
C GLN A 79 17.21 -8.97 9.96
N VAL A 80 18.20 -9.10 9.09
CA VAL A 80 17.97 -9.33 7.66
C VAL A 80 17.19 -10.63 7.48
N ASP A 81 17.62 -11.70 8.15
CA ASP A 81 16.88 -12.96 8.27
C ASP A 81 16.70 -13.33 9.74
N HIS A 82 15.47 -13.35 10.22
CA HIS A 82 15.14 -13.75 11.59
C HIS A 82 15.44 -15.24 11.89
N ASN A 83 15.65 -16.04 10.86
CA ASN A 83 16.01 -17.47 11.02
C ASN A 83 17.52 -17.69 11.01
N ASP A 84 18.30 -16.72 10.50
CA ASP A 84 19.76 -16.79 10.43
C ASP A 84 20.40 -15.41 10.76
N PRO A 85 20.70 -15.12 12.03
CA PRO A 85 21.32 -13.88 12.44
C PRO A 85 22.66 -13.58 11.77
N SER A 86 23.31 -14.58 11.16
CA SER A 86 24.59 -14.36 10.46
C SER A 86 24.45 -13.50 9.19
N LYS A 87 23.20 -13.30 8.69
CA LYS A 87 22.89 -12.43 7.56
C LYS A 87 22.99 -10.94 7.86
N GLY A 88 23.22 -10.58 9.12
CA GLY A 88 23.34 -9.20 9.55
C GLY A 88 22.04 -8.53 9.91
N THR A 89 22.10 -7.23 10.05
CA THR A 89 20.97 -6.39 10.50
C THR A 89 20.78 -5.20 9.57
N PHE A 90 19.61 -4.58 9.65
CA PHE A 90 19.29 -3.31 9.02
C PHE A 90 18.52 -2.41 10.00
N GLN A 91 18.41 -1.14 9.68
CA GLN A 91 17.63 -0.19 10.48
C GLN A 91 16.24 -0.03 9.90
N GLN A 92 15.21 -0.30 10.69
CA GLN A 92 13.80 -0.13 10.31
C GLN A 92 13.24 1.12 10.99
N GLN A 93 12.56 1.96 10.22
CA GLN A 93 12.02 3.24 10.69
C GLN A 93 10.74 3.01 11.49
N VAL A 94 10.65 3.67 12.66
CA VAL A 94 9.46 3.63 13.52
C VAL A 94 9.11 5.04 13.98
N VAL A 95 7.82 5.36 13.97
CA VAL A 95 7.27 6.56 14.61
C VAL A 95 6.28 6.13 15.67
N LEU A 96 6.38 6.74 16.84
CA LEU A 96 5.57 6.42 17.99
C LEU A 96 4.97 7.69 18.61
N THR A 97 3.69 7.64 18.98
CA THR A 97 3.08 8.58 19.93
C THR A 97 2.65 7.84 21.17
N PHE A 98 2.79 8.49 22.33
CA PHE A 98 2.53 7.87 23.63
C PHE A 98 1.49 8.66 24.41
N ALA A 99 0.35 8.06 24.65
CA ALA A 99 -0.72 8.60 25.49
C ALA A 99 -0.64 8.08 26.94
N GLY A 100 -0.12 6.88 27.11
CA GLY A 100 0.03 6.27 28.43
C GLY A 100 0.25 4.75 28.37
N LYS A 101 0.82 4.19 29.44
CA LYS A 101 1.13 2.75 29.52
C LYS A 101 -0.10 1.84 29.49
N ASP A 102 -1.25 2.36 29.91
CA ASP A 102 -2.54 1.66 29.98
C ASP A 102 -3.47 2.02 28.81
N ALA A 103 -3.08 2.98 27.97
CA ALA A 103 -3.89 3.36 26.80
C ALA A 103 -3.85 2.26 25.72
N HIS A 104 -4.95 2.08 24.98
CA HIS A 104 -4.94 1.20 23.81
C HIS A 104 -3.96 1.70 22.77
N THR A 105 -3.44 0.80 21.96
CA THR A 105 -2.38 1.09 20.99
C THR A 105 -2.84 0.72 19.58
N ILE A 106 -2.73 1.67 18.66
CA ILE A 106 -2.89 1.43 17.23
C ILE A 106 -1.52 1.11 16.64
N LEU A 107 -1.34 -0.10 16.12
CA LEU A 107 -0.22 -0.46 15.29
C LEU A 107 -0.61 -0.25 13.82
N HIS A 108 -0.10 0.81 13.22
CA HIS A 108 -0.29 1.07 11.80
C HIS A 108 0.84 0.42 11.01
N THR A 109 0.50 -0.63 10.26
CA THR A 109 1.45 -1.32 9.41
C THR A 109 1.59 -0.56 8.11
N GLU A 110 2.79 -0.05 7.82
CA GLU A 110 3.07 0.48 6.49
C GLU A 110 3.41 -0.67 5.53
N GLY A 111 2.86 -0.61 4.33
CA GLY A 111 3.19 -1.56 3.26
C GLY A 111 4.28 -1.01 2.33
N TYR A 112 4.67 0.24 2.57
CA TYR A 112 5.61 1.00 1.76
C TYR A 112 6.50 1.84 2.68
N SER A 113 6.92 3.01 2.19
CA SER A 113 7.77 3.93 2.91
C SER A 113 6.96 4.87 3.80
N LEU A 114 7.31 4.91 5.07
CA LEU A 114 6.76 5.85 6.04
C LEU A 114 7.15 7.30 5.72
N LEU A 115 8.36 7.50 5.21
CA LEU A 115 8.96 8.79 4.91
C LEU A 115 9.23 9.03 3.42
N SER A 116 8.53 8.33 2.51
CA SER A 116 8.76 8.39 1.06
C SER A 116 8.65 9.80 0.45
N HIS A 117 8.07 10.74 1.17
CA HIS A 117 7.94 12.10 0.74
C HIS A 117 9.11 13.01 1.14
N ILE A 118 10.09 12.51 1.89
CA ILE A 118 11.26 13.28 2.33
C ILE A 118 12.26 13.58 1.19
N THR A 119 12.21 12.88 0.09
CA THR A 119 13.17 13.03 -1.03
C THR A 119 13.07 14.33 -1.84
N SER A 120 12.14 15.22 -1.57
CA SER A 120 12.05 16.52 -2.24
C SER A 120 12.41 17.66 -1.29
N ARG A 121 13.60 18.18 -1.42
CA ARG A 121 14.16 19.51 -1.05
C ARG A 121 13.53 20.39 0.06
N ASN A 122 12.51 19.96 0.77
CA ASN A 122 11.90 20.68 1.88
C ASN A 122 12.05 19.87 3.16
N HIS A 123 12.92 20.32 4.03
CA HIS A 123 13.44 19.67 5.22
C HIS A 123 12.46 19.42 6.38
N ASN A 124 11.16 19.72 6.24
CA ASN A 124 10.21 19.80 7.34
C ASN A 124 9.14 18.70 7.28
N ARG A 125 9.50 17.42 7.11
CA ARG A 125 8.46 16.42 6.77
C ARG A 125 8.16 15.34 7.80
N LEU A 126 8.86 15.27 8.90
CA LEU A 126 8.37 14.52 10.06
C LEU A 126 7.11 15.16 10.64
N ASP A 127 6.95 16.46 10.46
CA ASP A 127 5.73 17.19 10.82
C ASP A 127 4.53 16.84 9.92
N SER A 128 4.75 16.24 8.76
CA SER A 128 3.71 15.83 7.82
C SER A 128 3.30 14.34 7.89
N ILE A 129 3.85 13.58 8.84
CA ILE A 129 3.38 12.21 9.08
C ILE A 129 1.92 12.28 9.51
N GLU A 130 1.08 11.55 8.78
CA GLU A 130 -0.36 11.53 9.05
C GLU A 130 -0.69 10.66 10.27
N ALA A 131 -1.67 11.08 11.03
CA ALA A 131 -2.31 10.20 11.98
C ALA A 131 -3.15 9.18 11.20
N PRO A 132 -3.04 7.88 11.50
CA PRO A 132 -3.96 6.91 10.91
C PRO A 132 -5.41 7.29 11.22
N ASP A 133 -6.31 7.19 10.23
CA ASP A 133 -7.72 7.54 10.42
C ASP A 133 -8.33 6.78 11.59
N LEU A 134 -8.04 5.49 11.75
CA LEU A 134 -8.54 4.69 12.85
C LEU A 134 -8.08 5.21 14.24
N LEU A 135 -6.88 5.79 14.35
CA LEU A 135 -6.43 6.47 15.57
C LEU A 135 -7.35 7.66 15.90
N TRP A 136 -7.66 8.44 14.86
CA TRP A 136 -8.52 9.60 14.98
C TRP A 136 -9.93 9.22 15.40
N GLN A 137 -10.51 8.19 14.76
CA GLN A 137 -11.90 7.78 14.99
C GLN A 137 -12.11 7.07 16.34
N LEU A 138 -11.16 6.28 16.79
CA LEU A 138 -11.24 5.59 18.08
C LEU A 138 -10.91 6.50 19.27
N SER A 139 -10.13 7.56 19.05
CA SER A 139 -9.76 8.50 20.11
C SER A 139 -10.97 9.29 20.61
N ALA A 140 -11.24 9.25 21.91
CA ALA A 140 -12.34 9.97 22.52
C ALA A 140 -12.17 11.50 22.42
N ASN A 141 -10.94 11.99 22.41
CA ASN A 141 -10.62 13.42 22.31
C ASN A 141 -10.42 13.90 20.86
N LYS A 142 -10.48 13.01 19.87
CA LYS A 142 -10.32 13.33 18.45
C LYS A 142 -9.06 14.17 18.18
N GLY A 143 -7.94 13.85 18.84
CA GLY A 143 -6.69 14.59 18.71
C GLY A 143 -6.75 16.06 19.13
N LYS A 144 -7.73 16.45 19.97
CA LYS A 144 -7.85 17.80 20.49
C LYS A 144 -6.54 18.25 21.14
N ASP A 145 -6.13 19.48 20.88
CA ASP A 145 -4.88 20.03 21.38
C ASP A 145 -3.64 19.19 21.00
N LYS A 146 -3.70 18.51 19.87
CA LYS A 146 -2.64 17.60 19.37
C LYS A 146 -2.29 16.48 20.37
N LYS A 147 -3.29 15.99 21.07
CA LYS A 147 -3.14 14.86 22.01
C LYS A 147 -4.19 13.81 21.68
N PHE A 148 -3.74 12.59 21.57
CA PHE A 148 -4.61 11.42 21.49
C PHE A 148 -4.64 10.75 22.87
N ASP A 149 -5.75 10.11 23.19
CA ASP A 149 -5.88 9.24 24.37
C ASP A 149 -5.54 7.78 24.05
N LEU A 150 -5.05 7.53 22.85
CA LEU A 150 -4.53 6.26 22.37
C LEU A 150 -3.06 6.40 21.97
N ASN A 151 -2.32 5.33 22.14
CA ASN A 151 -0.96 5.21 21.60
C ASN A 151 -1.03 4.90 20.10
N CYS A 152 0.01 5.29 19.36
CA CYS A 152 0.16 4.89 17.95
C CYS A 152 1.60 4.49 17.66
N VAL A 153 1.77 3.38 16.96
CA VAL A 153 3.07 2.92 16.46
C VAL A 153 2.93 2.73 14.96
N GLN A 154 3.74 3.45 14.18
CA GLN A 154 3.81 3.34 12.73
C GLN A 154 5.15 2.74 12.35
N VAL A 155 5.15 1.66 11.57
CA VAL A 155 6.36 0.91 11.22
C VAL A 155 6.52 0.86 9.72
N GLU A 156 7.63 1.38 9.20
CA GLU A 156 7.97 1.28 7.79
C GLU A 156 8.18 -0.17 7.38
N TYR A 157 7.71 -0.52 6.17
CA TYR A 157 7.90 -1.89 5.66
C TYR A 157 9.37 -2.16 5.38
N ARG A 158 9.84 -3.38 5.70
CA ARG A 158 11.23 -3.77 5.41
C ARG A 158 11.57 -3.55 3.95
N TYR A 159 12.75 -3.02 3.68
CA TYR A 159 13.31 -2.75 2.37
C TYR A 159 12.57 -1.70 1.54
N HIS A 160 11.75 -0.88 2.21
CA HIS A 160 11.16 0.31 1.64
C HIS A 160 11.75 1.56 2.31
N GLY A 161 11.64 2.70 1.62
CA GLY A 161 12.10 3.98 2.14
C GLY A 161 13.55 3.94 2.63
N PHE A 162 13.73 4.20 3.90
CA PHE A 162 15.03 4.15 4.57
C PHE A 162 15.28 2.83 5.32
N SER A 163 14.31 1.94 5.38
CA SER A 163 14.41 0.63 6.03
C SER A 163 15.12 -0.40 5.14
N LEU A 164 16.30 -0.03 4.61
CA LEU A 164 17.10 -0.82 3.67
C LEU A 164 18.36 -1.37 4.35
N PRO A 165 18.70 -2.66 4.17
CA PRO A 165 20.01 -3.17 4.55
C PRO A 165 21.09 -2.63 3.63
N GLU A 166 22.29 -2.41 4.17
CA GLU A 166 23.43 -1.96 3.40
C GLU A 166 24.04 -3.10 2.56
N GLY A 167 24.37 -2.82 1.31
CA GLY A 167 25.45 -3.45 0.58
C GLY A 167 25.24 -4.82 -0.07
N ASP A 168 24.05 -5.49 0.00
CA ASP A 168 23.89 -6.80 -0.64
C ASP A 168 22.72 -6.85 -1.65
N ALA A 169 23.02 -7.18 -2.89
CA ALA A 169 22.04 -7.40 -3.95
C ALA A 169 21.07 -8.58 -3.66
N ASN A 170 21.43 -9.47 -2.74
CA ASN A 170 20.62 -10.63 -2.38
C ASN A 170 19.65 -10.38 -1.20
N VAL A 171 19.63 -9.18 -0.63
CA VAL A 171 18.73 -8.83 0.50
C VAL A 171 17.27 -9.06 0.18
N PHE A 172 16.88 -8.90 -1.08
CA PHE A 172 15.51 -9.17 -1.51
C PHE A 172 15.06 -10.62 -1.36
N ASN A 173 15.97 -11.58 -1.14
CA ASN A 173 15.60 -12.94 -0.79
C ASN A 173 14.90 -13.03 0.58
N TYR A 174 15.07 -12.02 1.42
CA TYR A 174 14.47 -11.91 2.75
C TYR A 174 13.30 -10.93 2.80
N LEU A 175 12.90 -10.36 1.68
CA LEU A 175 11.67 -9.56 1.58
C LEU A 175 10.47 -10.51 1.48
N SER A 176 9.90 -10.86 2.62
CA SER A 176 8.73 -11.72 2.70
C SER A 176 7.80 -11.28 3.82
N ALA A 177 6.52 -11.62 3.70
CA ALA A 177 5.52 -11.32 4.72
C ALA A 177 5.84 -12.00 6.06
N GLU A 178 6.48 -13.16 6.06
CA GLU A 178 6.93 -13.82 7.28
C GLU A 178 8.01 -13.00 8.00
N GLN A 179 9.01 -12.53 7.26
CA GLN A 179 10.08 -11.71 7.83
C GLN A 179 9.54 -10.35 8.33
N GLN A 180 8.63 -9.72 7.56
CA GLN A 180 7.95 -8.50 8.01
C GLN A 180 7.11 -8.73 9.28
N SER A 181 6.42 -9.85 9.38
CA SER A 181 5.64 -10.18 10.57
C SER A 181 6.55 -10.40 11.79
N LYS A 182 7.72 -11.00 11.60
CA LYS A 182 8.75 -11.13 12.65
C LYS A 182 9.35 -9.78 13.05
N ASP A 183 9.49 -8.84 12.11
CA ASP A 183 9.88 -7.47 12.43
C ASP A 183 8.87 -6.79 13.35
N LEU A 184 7.58 -6.86 12.99
CA LEU A 184 6.50 -6.29 13.80
C LEU A 184 6.44 -6.94 15.18
N HIS A 185 6.57 -8.26 15.26
CA HIS A 185 6.62 -9.00 16.52
C HIS A 185 7.76 -8.52 17.43
N ALA A 186 8.96 -8.35 16.88
CA ALA A 186 10.11 -7.89 17.64
C ALA A 186 9.88 -6.48 18.24
N ILE A 187 9.38 -5.55 17.41
CA ILE A 187 9.06 -4.19 17.85
C ILE A 187 7.95 -4.21 18.91
N VAL A 188 6.84 -4.90 18.66
CA VAL A 188 5.70 -4.99 19.58
C VAL A 188 6.13 -5.58 20.93
N THR A 189 6.91 -6.66 20.90
CA THR A 189 7.42 -7.32 22.12
C THR A 189 8.29 -6.38 22.95
N ASP A 190 9.25 -5.70 22.33
CA ASP A 190 10.16 -4.79 23.03
C ASP A 190 9.41 -3.57 23.57
N LEU A 191 8.48 -3.00 22.80
CA LEU A 191 7.67 -1.87 23.23
C LEU A 191 6.71 -2.24 24.37
N LYS A 192 6.04 -3.39 24.32
CA LYS A 192 5.19 -3.90 25.42
C LYS A 192 5.99 -4.03 26.69
N LYS A 193 7.21 -4.55 26.62
CA LYS A 193 8.07 -4.76 27.77
C LYS A 193 8.59 -3.45 28.38
N ALA A 194 8.93 -2.46 27.55
CA ALA A 194 9.61 -1.25 27.99
C ALA A 194 8.66 -0.08 28.31
N LEU A 195 7.56 0.05 27.55
CA LEU A 195 6.72 1.25 27.55
C LEU A 195 5.24 0.95 27.77
N PHE A 196 4.68 -0.05 27.10
CA PHE A 196 3.25 -0.39 27.15
C PHE A 196 3.00 -1.50 28.17
N THR A 197 3.35 -1.25 29.42
CA THR A 197 3.37 -2.25 30.52
C THR A 197 2.02 -2.44 31.20
N GLY A 198 1.00 -1.70 30.77
CA GLY A 198 -0.37 -1.77 31.33
C GLY A 198 -1.28 -2.74 30.59
N ASN A 199 -2.59 -2.54 30.75
CA ASN A 199 -3.62 -3.42 30.19
C ASN A 199 -4.18 -2.91 28.85
N GLY A 200 -3.57 -1.91 28.23
CA GLY A 200 -3.99 -1.39 26.94
C GLY A 200 -4.01 -2.46 25.86
N LYS A 201 -5.10 -2.53 25.10
CA LYS A 201 -5.28 -3.46 23.98
C LYS A 201 -4.61 -2.94 22.73
N TRP A 202 -4.22 -3.85 21.84
CA TRP A 202 -3.54 -3.53 20.59
C TRP A 202 -4.44 -3.79 19.38
N VAL A 203 -4.53 -2.79 18.50
CA VAL A 203 -5.25 -2.85 17.23
C VAL A 203 -4.24 -2.73 16.10
N SER A 204 -4.16 -3.72 15.22
CA SER A 204 -3.36 -3.61 14.00
C SER A 204 -4.23 -3.15 12.84
N THR A 205 -3.78 -2.16 12.09
CA THR A 205 -4.52 -1.62 10.95
C THR A 205 -3.60 -1.22 9.81
N GLY A 206 -4.17 -1.00 8.64
CA GLY A 206 -3.52 -0.46 7.45
C GLY A 206 -4.44 -0.52 6.24
N ILE A 207 -4.10 0.27 5.22
CA ILE A 207 -4.90 0.44 4.00
C ILE A 207 -4.21 -0.27 2.83
N SER A 208 -4.97 -0.96 1.96
CA SER A 208 -4.44 -1.59 0.75
C SER A 208 -3.34 -2.62 1.08
N LYS A 209 -2.13 -2.47 0.58
CA LYS A 209 -0.98 -3.30 0.96
C LYS A 209 -0.76 -3.33 2.48
N ASN A 210 -0.94 -2.21 3.15
CA ASN A 210 -0.81 -2.13 4.59
C ASN A 210 -1.88 -2.99 5.27
N GLY A 211 -3.10 -3.03 4.73
CA GLY A 211 -4.17 -3.92 5.17
C GLY A 211 -3.83 -5.39 4.94
N VAL A 212 -3.26 -5.72 3.78
CA VAL A 212 -2.75 -7.09 3.51
C VAL A 212 -1.66 -7.47 4.52
N THR A 213 -0.75 -6.55 4.84
CA THR A 213 0.29 -6.74 5.87
C THR A 213 -0.33 -7.06 7.23
N SER A 214 -1.36 -6.30 7.64
CA SER A 214 -2.09 -6.56 8.89
C SER A 214 -2.75 -7.94 8.91
N ALA A 215 -3.39 -8.36 7.81
CA ALA A 215 -3.99 -9.69 7.68
C ALA A 215 -2.95 -10.83 7.71
N GLN A 216 -1.80 -10.63 7.05
CA GLN A 216 -0.69 -11.58 7.09
C GLN A 216 -0.05 -11.65 8.48
N TYR A 217 0.04 -10.52 9.17
CA TYR A 217 0.52 -10.48 10.55
C TYR A 217 -0.41 -11.28 11.47
N ALA A 218 -1.74 -11.17 11.32
CA ALA A 218 -2.69 -11.99 12.07
C ALA A 218 -2.46 -13.49 11.88
N TYR A 219 -2.20 -13.92 10.63
CA TYR A 219 -1.87 -15.32 10.33
C TYR A 219 -0.60 -15.78 11.04
N TYR A 220 0.48 -15.00 10.99
CA TYR A 220 1.75 -15.38 11.62
C TYR A 220 1.70 -15.25 13.15
N ASP A 221 0.99 -14.25 13.69
CA ASP A 221 0.75 -14.12 15.12
C ASP A 221 0.06 -15.34 15.71
N GLU A 222 -0.95 -15.89 14.99
CA GLU A 222 -1.60 -17.13 15.41
C GLU A 222 -0.69 -18.35 15.21
N MET A 223 -0.04 -18.46 14.05
CA MET A 223 0.80 -19.61 13.69
C MET A 223 1.97 -19.77 14.66
N TYR A 224 2.57 -18.67 15.10
CA TYR A 224 3.67 -18.69 16.06
C TYR A 224 3.20 -18.59 17.53
N GLY A 225 1.93 -18.29 17.77
CA GLY A 225 1.36 -18.15 19.12
C GLY A 225 1.84 -16.92 19.88
N TRP A 226 2.19 -15.84 19.19
CA TRP A 226 2.75 -14.62 19.81
C TRP A 226 1.74 -13.85 20.66
N ASN A 227 0.48 -13.79 20.24
CA ASN A 227 -0.58 -13.01 20.90
C ASN A 227 -0.26 -11.51 21.02
N ASP A 228 0.27 -10.95 19.95
CA ASP A 228 0.71 -9.56 19.92
C ASP A 228 -0.45 -8.56 19.85
N ILE A 229 -1.49 -8.90 19.11
CA ILE A 229 -2.57 -8.00 18.74
C ILE A 229 -3.92 -8.60 19.19
N ASP A 230 -4.80 -7.74 19.73
CA ASP A 230 -6.13 -8.12 20.19
C ASP A 230 -7.15 -8.12 19.04
N VAL A 231 -7.05 -7.16 18.10
CA VAL A 231 -7.89 -7.10 16.91
C VAL A 231 -7.12 -6.56 15.70
N TYR A 232 -7.35 -7.16 14.55
CA TYR A 232 -6.80 -6.74 13.27
C TYR A 232 -7.90 -6.10 12.42
N VAL A 233 -7.63 -4.92 11.87
CA VAL A 233 -8.59 -4.15 11.06
C VAL A 233 -7.97 -3.79 9.72
N PRO A 234 -7.89 -4.74 8.76
CA PRO A 234 -7.39 -4.48 7.42
C PRO A 234 -8.43 -3.74 6.57
N PHE A 235 -8.06 -2.56 6.07
CA PHE A 235 -8.87 -1.77 5.15
C PHE A 235 -8.46 -2.04 3.70
N VAL A 236 -9.46 -2.20 2.84
CA VAL A 236 -9.35 -2.40 1.38
C VAL A 236 -8.20 -3.33 0.98
N ALA A 237 -8.06 -4.40 1.75
CA ALA A 237 -6.98 -5.37 1.68
C ALA A 237 -7.32 -6.51 0.70
N PRO A 238 -6.84 -6.49 -0.56
CA PRO A 238 -7.13 -7.56 -1.50
C PRO A 238 -6.30 -8.80 -1.17
N ILE A 239 -6.94 -9.89 -0.78
CA ILE A 239 -6.29 -11.18 -0.54
C ILE A 239 -6.37 -12.03 -1.81
N LEU A 240 -5.31 -11.99 -2.62
CA LEU A 240 -5.28 -12.55 -3.97
C LEU A 240 -4.52 -13.88 -4.00
N PRO A 241 -5.21 -15.03 -4.09
CA PRO A 241 -4.58 -16.36 -4.11
C PRO A 241 -3.96 -16.73 -5.46
N GLN A 242 -3.92 -15.81 -6.40
CA GLN A 242 -3.27 -15.97 -7.71
C GLN A 242 -2.86 -14.60 -8.27
N LEU A 243 -1.86 -14.55 -9.12
CA LEU A 243 -1.34 -13.28 -9.65
C LEU A 243 -2.38 -12.58 -10.53
N GLU A 244 -2.94 -13.31 -11.46
CA GLU A 244 -4.06 -12.86 -12.27
C GLU A 244 -5.35 -13.30 -11.58
N ASP A 245 -5.88 -12.45 -10.71
CA ASP A 245 -7.12 -12.74 -10.03
C ASP A 245 -8.29 -12.09 -10.78
N LEU A 246 -8.96 -12.88 -11.61
CA LEU A 246 -10.09 -12.43 -12.42
C LEU A 246 -11.24 -11.86 -11.61
N ARG A 247 -11.31 -12.14 -10.29
CA ARG A 247 -12.34 -11.56 -9.42
C ARG A 247 -12.24 -10.04 -9.39
N VAL A 248 -11.02 -9.48 -9.35
CA VAL A 248 -10.80 -8.02 -9.33
C VAL A 248 -11.27 -7.41 -10.65
N GLY A 249 -10.82 -7.95 -11.78
CA GLY A 249 -11.25 -7.49 -13.11
C GLY A 249 -12.76 -7.64 -13.31
N THR A 250 -13.32 -8.79 -12.95
CA THR A 250 -14.77 -9.05 -13.06
C THR A 250 -15.57 -8.10 -12.17
N TYR A 251 -15.15 -7.89 -10.93
CA TYR A 251 -15.82 -6.97 -10.02
C TYR A 251 -15.81 -5.55 -10.57
N MET A 252 -14.66 -5.08 -11.03
CA MET A 252 -14.51 -3.79 -11.67
C MET A 252 -15.49 -3.60 -12.82
N LEU A 253 -15.58 -4.58 -13.71
CA LEU A 253 -16.43 -4.52 -14.90
C LEU A 253 -17.92 -4.63 -14.57
N THR A 254 -18.29 -5.35 -13.54
CA THR A 254 -19.69 -5.64 -13.21
C THR A 254 -20.28 -4.73 -12.16
N GLN A 255 -19.48 -4.06 -11.35
CA GLN A 255 -19.93 -3.14 -10.31
C GLN A 255 -19.58 -1.68 -10.63
N SER A 256 -18.29 -1.34 -10.57
CA SER A 256 -17.85 0.06 -10.66
C SER A 256 -18.11 0.68 -12.05
N VAL A 257 -18.08 -0.09 -13.14
CA VAL A 257 -18.20 0.43 -14.51
C VAL A 257 -19.33 -0.20 -15.33
N LYS A 258 -20.22 -0.90 -14.69
CA LYS A 258 -21.28 -1.70 -15.35
C LYS A 258 -21.96 -1.01 -16.53
N GLU A 259 -22.34 0.24 -16.39
CA GLU A 259 -23.04 1.00 -17.42
C GLU A 259 -22.11 1.46 -18.56
N ALA A 260 -20.85 1.72 -18.23
CA ALA A 260 -19.85 2.18 -19.19
C ALA A 260 -19.08 1.02 -19.85
N LEU A 261 -19.24 -0.20 -19.36
CA LEU A 261 -18.48 -1.37 -19.80
C LEU A 261 -18.45 -1.57 -21.31
N PRO A 262 -19.58 -1.51 -22.05
CA PRO A 262 -19.54 -1.71 -23.51
C PRO A 262 -18.72 -0.65 -24.24
N ALA A 263 -18.72 0.58 -23.76
CA ALA A 263 -17.92 1.67 -24.34
C ALA A 263 -16.43 1.50 -24.00
N LEU A 264 -16.14 1.09 -22.78
CA LEU A 264 -14.77 0.80 -22.32
C LEU A 264 -14.15 -0.35 -23.13
N GLU A 265 -14.82 -1.49 -23.25
CA GLU A 265 -14.36 -2.62 -24.06
C GLU A 265 -13.98 -2.17 -25.47
N LYS A 266 -14.86 -1.42 -26.13
CA LYS A 266 -14.60 -0.89 -27.46
C LYS A 266 -13.36 0.00 -27.47
N ALA A 267 -13.21 0.89 -26.50
CA ALA A 267 -12.07 1.79 -26.42
C ALA A 267 -10.75 1.03 -26.21
N TYR A 268 -10.73 0.10 -25.26
CA TYR A 268 -9.52 -0.68 -24.98
C TYR A 268 -9.17 -1.66 -26.13
N ARG A 269 -10.16 -2.25 -26.78
CA ARG A 269 -9.95 -3.10 -27.97
C ARG A 269 -9.28 -2.33 -29.12
N LYS A 270 -9.53 -1.03 -29.26
CA LYS A 270 -8.90 -0.22 -30.30
C LYS A 270 -7.36 -0.23 -30.21
N VAL A 271 -6.78 -0.26 -29.03
CA VAL A 271 -5.31 -0.28 -28.87
C VAL A 271 -4.68 -1.59 -29.38
N VAL A 272 -5.41 -2.69 -29.34
CA VAL A 272 -4.91 -4.01 -29.78
C VAL A 272 -5.41 -4.40 -31.18
N ASP A 273 -6.35 -3.66 -31.77
CA ASP A 273 -6.96 -3.98 -33.07
C ASP A 273 -6.72 -2.91 -34.15
N ASP A 274 -6.38 -1.67 -33.75
CA ASP A 274 -6.26 -0.52 -34.68
C ASP A 274 -4.84 0.09 -34.55
N LYS A 275 -4.06 -0.08 -35.60
CA LYS A 275 -2.67 0.36 -35.64
C LYS A 275 -2.50 1.87 -35.41
N ALA A 276 -3.39 2.71 -35.92
CA ALA A 276 -3.27 4.16 -35.74
C ALA A 276 -3.47 4.55 -34.28
N VAL A 277 -4.43 3.93 -33.59
CA VAL A 277 -4.66 4.13 -32.15
C VAL A 277 -3.47 3.59 -31.33
N ALA A 278 -2.97 2.40 -31.68
CA ALA A 278 -1.80 1.83 -31.03
C ALA A 278 -0.58 2.76 -31.15
N ASP A 279 -0.26 3.21 -32.37
CA ASP A 279 0.89 4.08 -32.64
C ASP A 279 0.78 5.43 -31.89
N ALA A 280 -0.39 6.05 -31.92
CA ALA A 280 -0.63 7.31 -31.18
C ALA A 280 -0.47 7.12 -29.67
N THR A 281 -0.97 6.01 -29.13
CA THR A 281 -0.87 5.69 -27.70
C THR A 281 0.57 5.39 -27.29
N VAL A 282 1.29 4.59 -28.10
CA VAL A 282 2.74 4.34 -27.87
C VAL A 282 3.54 5.64 -27.91
N ALA A 283 3.24 6.53 -28.85
CA ALA A 283 3.92 7.84 -28.92
C ALA A 283 3.66 8.69 -27.67
N ALA A 284 2.43 8.70 -27.16
CA ALA A 284 2.09 9.44 -25.93
C ALA A 284 2.79 8.86 -24.69
N TYR A 285 2.81 7.53 -24.57
CA TYR A 285 3.52 6.84 -23.48
C TYR A 285 5.03 7.03 -23.58
N SER A 286 5.62 6.94 -24.77
CA SER A 286 7.06 7.16 -24.99
C SER A 286 7.48 8.56 -24.56
N LYS A 287 6.67 9.57 -24.90
CA LYS A 287 6.90 10.96 -24.47
C LYS A 287 6.81 11.13 -22.96
N ALA A 288 5.84 10.48 -22.32
CA ALA A 288 5.69 10.51 -20.86
C ALA A 288 6.87 9.79 -20.19
N TYR A 289 7.28 8.65 -20.71
CA TYR A 289 8.43 7.87 -20.25
C TYR A 289 9.72 8.69 -20.31
N GLU A 290 10.04 9.29 -21.47
CA GLU A 290 11.23 10.13 -21.64
C GLU A 290 11.24 11.32 -20.69
N LYS A 291 10.10 11.94 -20.46
CA LYS A 291 9.96 13.04 -19.50
C LYS A 291 10.23 12.62 -18.06
N GLU A 292 9.75 11.43 -17.67
CA GLU A 292 9.89 10.91 -16.31
C GLU A 292 11.29 10.36 -16.03
N TYR A 293 11.76 9.48 -16.90
CA TYR A 293 13.00 8.73 -16.66
C TYR A 293 14.25 9.37 -17.26
N LYS A 294 14.09 10.47 -18.04
CA LYS A 294 15.18 11.15 -18.76
C LYS A 294 15.92 10.26 -19.75
N THR A 295 15.31 9.18 -20.17
CA THR A 295 15.81 8.22 -21.15
C THR A 295 14.70 7.84 -22.14
N LYS A 296 15.04 7.40 -23.33
CA LYS A 296 14.08 6.95 -24.33
C LYS A 296 13.48 5.60 -23.94
N MET A 297 12.19 5.43 -24.18
CA MET A 297 11.54 4.13 -24.04
C MET A 297 12.15 3.16 -25.08
N PRO A 298 12.52 1.92 -24.68
CA PRO A 298 13.04 0.93 -25.62
C PRO A 298 12.04 0.63 -26.73
N THR A 299 12.46 0.71 -27.99
CA THR A 299 11.56 0.58 -29.16
C THR A 299 11.04 -0.84 -29.36
N ASP A 300 11.80 -1.85 -28.98
CA ASP A 300 11.46 -3.27 -29.07
C ASP A 300 10.39 -3.72 -28.07
N SER A 301 10.20 -2.95 -27.00
CA SER A 301 9.20 -3.24 -25.96
C SER A 301 8.16 -2.13 -25.77
N ALA A 302 8.22 -1.09 -26.61
CA ALA A 302 7.38 0.11 -26.45
C ALA A 302 5.87 -0.21 -26.46
N TYR A 303 5.43 -1.08 -27.34
CA TYR A 303 4.02 -1.46 -27.43
C TYR A 303 3.55 -2.24 -26.20
N LEU A 304 4.30 -3.25 -25.78
CA LEU A 304 3.96 -4.04 -24.58
C LEU A 304 3.97 -3.18 -23.30
N THR A 305 4.95 -2.28 -23.20
CA THR A 305 5.02 -1.30 -22.10
C THR A 305 3.77 -0.43 -22.06
N THR A 306 3.33 0.03 -23.23
CA THR A 306 2.12 0.84 -23.35
C THR A 306 0.87 0.07 -22.95
N LEU A 307 0.70 -1.17 -23.42
CA LEU A 307 -0.43 -2.01 -23.04
C LEU A 307 -0.49 -2.22 -21.51
N TYR A 308 0.65 -2.48 -20.90
CA TYR A 308 0.73 -2.61 -19.46
C TYR A 308 0.35 -1.31 -18.72
N GLY A 309 0.80 -0.16 -19.22
CA GLY A 309 0.43 1.14 -18.66
C GLY A 309 -1.08 1.42 -18.75
N ILE A 310 -1.73 1.01 -19.86
CA ILE A 310 -3.18 1.16 -20.03
C ILE A 310 -3.96 0.32 -19.02
N MET A 311 -3.50 -0.89 -18.73
CA MET A 311 -4.12 -1.73 -17.70
C MET A 311 -4.07 -1.08 -16.33
N ASN A 312 -2.90 -0.54 -15.96
CA ASN A 312 -2.75 0.22 -14.72
C ASN A 312 -3.64 1.47 -14.69
N HIS A 313 -3.82 2.13 -15.84
CA HIS A 313 -4.67 3.30 -15.96
C HIS A 313 -6.12 3.01 -15.52
N LEU A 314 -6.67 1.91 -15.97
CA LEU A 314 -8.05 1.54 -15.62
C LEU A 314 -8.22 1.36 -14.10
N PHE A 315 -7.30 0.67 -13.45
CA PHE A 315 -7.31 0.52 -12.00
C PHE A 315 -7.11 1.84 -11.26
N SER A 316 -6.17 2.67 -11.73
CA SER A 316 -5.89 3.96 -11.09
C SER A 316 -7.10 4.90 -11.11
N VAL A 317 -7.81 4.97 -12.23
CA VAL A 317 -8.96 5.88 -12.36
C VAL A 317 -10.08 5.46 -11.43
N GLN A 318 -10.33 4.18 -11.28
CA GLN A 318 -11.47 3.68 -10.50
C GLN A 318 -11.22 3.64 -9.01
N SER A 319 -9.97 3.44 -8.60
CA SER A 319 -9.63 3.39 -7.19
C SER A 319 -9.80 4.73 -6.47
N TYR A 320 -9.95 5.85 -7.21
CA TYR A 320 -9.90 7.18 -6.63
C TYR A 320 -11.05 8.13 -7.02
N GLY A 321 -12.16 7.62 -7.51
CA GLY A 321 -13.41 8.39 -7.60
C GLY A 321 -13.59 9.24 -8.86
N ASP A 322 -14.60 10.05 -8.88
CA ASP A 322 -15.23 10.82 -9.96
C ASP A 322 -15.44 10.03 -11.28
N PHE A 323 -15.88 8.82 -11.10
CA PHE A 323 -16.17 7.88 -12.18
C PHE A 323 -17.19 8.45 -13.19
N ALA A 324 -18.19 9.20 -12.72
CA ALA A 324 -19.19 9.83 -13.55
C ALA A 324 -18.62 10.89 -14.52
N THR A 325 -17.55 11.59 -14.13
CA THR A 325 -16.85 12.50 -15.04
C THR A 325 -15.93 11.74 -15.98
N TRP A 326 -15.20 10.73 -15.49
CA TRP A 326 -14.29 9.93 -16.29
C TRP A 326 -14.99 9.17 -17.41
N THR A 327 -16.16 8.56 -17.16
CA THR A 327 -16.94 7.81 -18.17
C THR A 327 -17.37 8.68 -19.34
N LYS A 328 -17.58 9.98 -19.14
CA LYS A 328 -17.91 10.94 -20.22
C LYS A 328 -16.72 11.19 -21.16
N LEU A 329 -15.53 10.83 -20.75
CA LEU A 329 -14.28 11.00 -21.53
C LEU A 329 -13.94 9.77 -22.36
N ILE A 330 -14.69 8.67 -22.22
CA ILE A 330 -14.45 7.43 -23.00
C ILE A 330 -14.56 7.74 -24.49
N PRO A 331 -13.53 7.43 -25.29
CA PRO A 331 -13.56 7.67 -26.75
C PRO A 331 -14.67 6.88 -27.44
N THR A 332 -15.18 7.45 -28.48
CA THR A 332 -16.19 6.83 -29.37
C THR A 332 -15.56 6.42 -30.70
N GLU A 333 -16.31 5.72 -31.54
CA GLU A 333 -15.86 5.34 -32.91
C GLU A 333 -15.50 6.54 -33.80
N LYS A 334 -15.96 7.74 -33.44
CA LYS A 334 -15.67 8.99 -34.15
C LYS A 334 -14.41 9.70 -33.62
N SER A 335 -13.86 9.23 -32.51
CA SER A 335 -12.69 9.83 -31.87
C SER A 335 -11.42 9.54 -32.67
N THR A 336 -10.51 10.52 -32.68
CA THR A 336 -9.21 10.38 -33.35
C THR A 336 -8.27 9.48 -32.55
N PRO A 337 -7.20 8.93 -33.18
CA PRO A 337 -6.16 8.18 -32.44
C PRO A 337 -5.55 8.96 -31.27
N GLU A 338 -5.40 10.28 -31.42
CA GLU A 338 -4.85 11.15 -30.38
C GLU A 338 -5.82 11.32 -29.20
N GLU A 339 -7.13 11.34 -29.44
CA GLU A 339 -8.15 11.36 -28.38
C GLU A 339 -8.16 10.05 -27.60
N TYR A 340 -8.00 8.91 -28.26
CA TYR A 340 -7.78 7.62 -27.58
C TYR A 340 -6.52 7.64 -26.72
N ALA A 341 -5.40 8.07 -27.29
CA ALA A 341 -4.14 8.17 -26.56
C ALA A 341 -4.28 9.10 -25.34
N LYS A 342 -4.97 10.23 -25.50
CA LYS A 342 -5.25 11.15 -24.41
C LYS A 342 -6.10 10.51 -23.32
N PHE A 343 -7.14 9.78 -23.66
CA PHE A 343 -7.96 9.05 -22.70
C PHE A 343 -7.13 8.06 -21.87
N PHE A 344 -6.29 7.26 -22.50
CA PHE A 344 -5.43 6.30 -21.80
C PHE A 344 -4.33 6.94 -20.95
N MET A 345 -4.08 8.22 -21.12
CA MET A 345 -3.13 8.99 -20.29
C MET A 345 -3.80 9.74 -19.13
N LEU A 346 -5.13 9.70 -19.00
CA LEU A 346 -5.86 10.32 -17.89
C LEU A 346 -5.58 9.59 -16.57
N THR A 347 -5.70 10.32 -15.48
CA THR A 347 -5.58 9.77 -14.13
C THR A 347 -6.70 10.30 -13.24
N GLU A 348 -6.93 9.61 -12.16
CA GLU A 348 -8.02 9.77 -11.21
C GLU A 348 -8.34 11.21 -10.76
N LYS A 349 -7.35 12.05 -10.63
CA LYS A 349 -7.52 13.40 -10.07
C LYS A 349 -7.51 14.52 -11.06
N ASP A 350 -7.56 14.18 -12.32
CA ASP A 350 -7.42 15.20 -13.32
C ASP A 350 -8.75 15.84 -13.70
N LYS A 351 -9.38 16.55 -12.74
CA LYS A 351 -10.54 17.40 -13.03
C LYS A 351 -10.26 18.42 -14.16
N SER A 352 -9.00 18.64 -14.49
CA SER A 352 -8.56 19.57 -15.53
C SER A 352 -8.10 18.88 -16.82
N ILE A 353 -8.27 17.56 -16.94
CA ILE A 353 -7.88 16.79 -18.15
C ILE A 353 -6.37 16.95 -18.45
N ARG A 354 -5.53 16.90 -17.45
CA ARG A 354 -4.07 16.92 -17.64
C ARG A 354 -3.55 15.49 -17.62
N PRO A 355 -2.82 15.03 -18.65
CA PRO A 355 -2.16 13.74 -18.58
C PRO A 355 -1.20 13.74 -17.40
N LYS A 356 -1.45 12.88 -16.43
CA LYS A 356 -0.49 12.63 -15.35
C LYS A 356 0.64 11.77 -15.87
N LYS A 357 1.76 11.87 -15.19
CA LYS A 357 2.91 11.02 -15.33
C LYS A 357 2.54 9.58 -14.95
N ASN A 358 1.93 8.84 -15.87
CA ASN A 358 1.91 7.40 -15.72
C ASN A 358 3.33 6.90 -15.85
N LYS A 359 3.83 6.24 -14.84
CA LYS A 359 5.13 5.58 -14.90
C LYS A 359 4.98 4.34 -15.77
N ALA A 360 5.16 4.54 -17.08
CA ALA A 360 5.20 3.43 -18.02
C ALA A 360 6.44 2.60 -17.72
N ARG A 361 6.26 1.36 -17.31
CA ARG A 361 7.35 0.41 -17.08
C ARG A 361 7.44 -0.56 -18.24
N GLY A 362 8.64 -0.73 -18.77
CA GLY A 362 8.90 -1.72 -19.81
C GLY A 362 8.76 -3.14 -19.26
N PRO A 363 8.43 -4.12 -20.12
CA PRO A 363 8.39 -5.53 -19.73
C PRO A 363 9.70 -6.03 -19.12
N GLN A 364 10.85 -5.47 -19.53
CA GLN A 364 12.14 -5.78 -18.94
C GLN A 364 12.27 -5.20 -17.54
N ALA A 365 11.90 -3.93 -17.34
CA ALA A 365 11.88 -3.30 -16.03
C ALA A 365 10.94 -4.03 -15.05
N LEU A 366 9.82 -4.56 -15.53
CA LEU A 366 8.93 -5.40 -14.75
C LEU A 366 9.58 -6.73 -14.33
N ARG A 367 10.39 -7.33 -15.20
CA ARG A 367 11.11 -8.56 -14.86
C ARG A 367 12.23 -8.34 -13.84
N ASP A 368 12.86 -7.18 -13.89
CA ASP A 368 14.05 -6.85 -13.11
C ASP A 368 13.74 -5.97 -11.90
N ASP A 369 12.53 -5.37 -11.85
CA ASP A 369 12.07 -4.58 -10.72
C ASP A 369 11.88 -5.47 -9.49
N PRO A 370 12.63 -5.23 -8.41
CA PRO A 370 12.47 -5.97 -7.15
C PRO A 370 11.04 -5.93 -6.63
N PHE A 371 10.33 -4.81 -6.77
CA PHE A 371 8.93 -4.69 -6.38
C PHE A 371 8.04 -5.63 -7.20
N TYR A 372 8.30 -5.79 -8.50
CA TYR A 372 7.52 -6.67 -9.35
C TYR A 372 7.84 -8.14 -9.15
N LYS A 373 9.12 -8.47 -8.92
CA LYS A 373 9.53 -9.81 -8.49
C LYS A 373 9.03 -10.13 -7.09
N GLN A 374 8.82 -9.14 -6.27
CA GLN A 374 8.58 -9.22 -4.84
C GLN A 374 7.18 -8.76 -4.43
N GLY A 375 6.52 -7.87 -5.19
CA GLY A 375 5.16 -7.48 -4.94
C GLY A 375 4.21 -8.69 -4.95
N PRO A 376 4.27 -9.59 -5.94
CA PRO A 376 3.61 -10.89 -5.86
C PRO A 376 4.12 -11.76 -4.73
N ILE A 377 5.41 -11.65 -4.41
CA ILE A 377 6.02 -12.41 -3.32
C ILE A 377 5.46 -11.97 -1.98
N ASP A 378 5.25 -10.70 -1.83
CA ASP A 378 4.91 -10.09 -0.57
C ASP A 378 3.41 -9.96 -0.37
N GLN A 379 2.66 -9.75 -1.44
CA GLN A 379 1.25 -9.39 -1.39
C GLN A 379 0.32 -10.35 -2.11
N GLY A 380 0.82 -11.18 -3.00
CA GLY A 380 -0.03 -11.93 -3.92
C GLY A 380 -0.79 -10.98 -4.86
N GLN A 381 -0.09 -9.96 -5.37
CA GLN A 381 -0.74 -8.91 -6.15
C GLN A 381 -0.78 -9.22 -7.62
N MET A 382 -1.83 -8.85 -8.21
CA MET A 382 -2.20 -8.22 -9.47
C MET A 382 -3.40 -8.90 -10.11
N GLY A 383 -4.57 -8.32 -9.87
CA GLY A 383 -5.80 -8.72 -10.52
C GLY A 383 -5.94 -8.16 -11.94
N TYR A 384 -4.93 -8.33 -12.79
CA TYR A 384 -5.06 -7.90 -14.19
C TYR A 384 -5.64 -9.03 -15.03
N ASP A 385 -6.71 -8.73 -15.74
CA ASP A 385 -7.21 -9.61 -16.80
C ASP A 385 -6.47 -9.29 -18.11
N PHE A 386 -5.50 -10.12 -18.45
CA PHE A 386 -4.76 -10.03 -19.70
C PHE A 386 -5.50 -10.65 -20.89
N SER A 387 -6.60 -11.37 -20.65
CA SER A 387 -7.31 -12.07 -21.70
C SER A 387 -7.81 -11.15 -22.82
N TRP A 388 -8.12 -9.92 -22.47
CA TRP A 388 -8.55 -8.87 -23.43
C TRP A 388 -7.52 -8.58 -24.51
N TYR A 389 -6.24 -8.78 -24.21
CA TYR A 389 -5.14 -8.46 -25.11
C TYR A 389 -4.67 -9.68 -25.90
N LEU A 390 -4.87 -10.90 -25.35
CA LEU A 390 -4.34 -12.12 -25.95
C LEU A 390 -4.95 -12.44 -27.32
N ASP A 391 -6.14 -11.96 -27.64
CA ASP A 391 -6.78 -12.10 -28.94
C ASP A 391 -6.65 -10.84 -29.83
N GLY A 392 -5.92 -9.82 -29.39
CA GLY A 392 -5.66 -8.60 -30.15
C GLY A 392 -4.89 -8.86 -31.45
N LYS A 393 -5.32 -8.22 -32.54
CA LYS A 393 -4.77 -8.43 -33.89
C LYS A 393 -3.32 -7.94 -34.03
N LEU A 394 -2.91 -6.99 -33.19
CA LEU A 394 -1.57 -6.39 -33.24
C LEU A 394 -0.57 -7.11 -32.36
N LEU A 395 -1.00 -8.05 -31.52
CA LEU A 395 -0.09 -8.85 -30.69
C LEU A 395 0.55 -9.96 -31.50
N SER A 396 1.89 -10.00 -31.47
CA SER A 396 2.63 -11.14 -32.03
C SER A 396 2.44 -12.39 -31.15
N GLU A 397 2.67 -13.58 -31.71
CA GLU A 397 2.66 -14.82 -30.92
C GLU A 397 3.70 -14.80 -29.80
N THR A 398 4.86 -14.16 -30.04
CA THR A 398 5.88 -13.96 -29.01
C THR A 398 5.39 -13.10 -27.83
N ASP A 399 4.61 -12.05 -28.12
CA ASP A 399 4.03 -11.19 -27.08
C ASP A 399 3.00 -11.94 -26.28
N LYS A 400 2.13 -12.72 -26.92
CA LYS A 400 1.15 -13.58 -26.26
C LYS A 400 1.83 -14.64 -25.38
N GLU A 401 2.86 -15.30 -25.90
CA GLU A 401 3.67 -16.25 -25.14
C GLU A 401 4.31 -15.59 -23.90
N TYR A 402 4.78 -14.36 -24.06
CA TYR A 402 5.37 -13.60 -22.95
C TYR A 402 4.34 -13.35 -21.85
N PHE A 403 3.14 -12.85 -22.18
CA PHE A 403 2.07 -12.66 -21.19
C PHE A 403 1.64 -13.98 -20.55
N MET A 404 1.46 -15.04 -21.33
CA MET A 404 1.13 -16.36 -20.80
C MET A 404 2.21 -16.91 -19.86
N LYS A 405 3.49 -16.65 -20.16
CA LYS A 405 4.61 -17.03 -19.29
C LYS A 405 4.59 -16.25 -17.99
N LEU A 406 4.31 -14.95 -18.01
CA LEU A 406 4.13 -14.14 -16.79
C LEU A 406 3.00 -14.72 -15.93
N MET A 407 1.85 -15.01 -16.50
CA MET A 407 0.72 -15.59 -15.82
C MET A 407 1.03 -16.97 -15.22
N LYS A 408 1.80 -17.80 -15.92
CA LYS A 408 2.19 -19.12 -15.42
C LYS A 408 3.18 -19.05 -14.27
N GLN A 409 4.21 -18.19 -14.38
CA GLN A 409 5.20 -18.02 -13.31
C GLN A 409 4.60 -17.55 -12.01
N SER A 410 3.53 -16.80 -12.08
CA SER A 410 2.82 -16.30 -10.92
C SER A 410 1.95 -17.32 -10.22
N LYS A 411 1.48 -18.35 -10.92
CA LYS A 411 0.65 -19.41 -10.32
C LYS A 411 1.42 -20.32 -9.35
N GLU A 412 2.74 -20.32 -9.42
CA GLU A 412 3.63 -21.23 -8.68
C GLU A 412 4.46 -20.54 -7.59
N SER A 413 4.21 -19.26 -7.29
CA SER A 413 5.04 -18.51 -6.35
C SER A 413 4.65 -18.74 -4.88
N LYS A 414 5.65 -18.74 -3.98
CA LYS A 414 5.45 -18.88 -2.53
C LYS A 414 4.42 -17.91 -1.92
N PRO A 415 4.31 -16.69 -2.39
CA PRO A 415 3.34 -15.71 -1.88
C PRO A 415 1.90 -16.05 -2.18
N ILE A 416 1.64 -16.66 -3.32
CA ILE A 416 0.31 -17.16 -3.66
C ILE A 416 -0.11 -18.24 -2.68
N GLU A 417 0.81 -19.14 -2.34
CA GLU A 417 0.56 -20.15 -1.33
C GLU A 417 0.31 -19.54 0.06
N LEU A 418 0.97 -18.45 0.40
CA LEU A 418 0.69 -17.73 1.63
C LEU A 418 -0.73 -17.14 1.62
N GLN A 419 -1.15 -16.47 0.54
CA GLN A 419 -2.51 -15.91 0.46
C GLN A 419 -3.59 -17.00 0.56
N LYS A 420 -3.38 -18.14 -0.05
CA LYS A 420 -4.26 -19.32 0.13
C LYS A 420 -4.31 -19.77 1.60
N LYS A 421 -3.17 -19.80 2.28
CA LYS A 421 -3.10 -20.15 3.70
C LYS A 421 -3.80 -19.10 4.57
N VAL A 422 -3.61 -17.82 4.29
CA VAL A 422 -4.33 -16.72 4.98
C VAL A 422 -5.83 -16.91 4.83
N LEU A 423 -6.34 -17.06 3.58
CA LEU A 423 -7.77 -17.29 3.35
C LEU A 423 -8.30 -18.53 4.10
N LYS A 424 -7.58 -19.65 4.04
CA LYS A 424 -7.98 -20.85 4.73
C LYS A 424 -7.97 -20.67 6.26
N ASN A 425 -6.99 -19.94 6.79
CA ASN A 425 -6.91 -19.66 8.22
C ASN A 425 -8.12 -18.87 8.73
N LEU A 426 -8.70 -17.98 7.91
CA LEU A 426 -9.88 -17.21 8.30
C LEU A 426 -11.08 -18.09 8.68
N GLU A 427 -11.16 -19.33 8.18
CA GLU A 427 -12.24 -20.26 8.50
C GLU A 427 -12.20 -20.73 9.97
N THR A 428 -11.02 -20.75 10.59
CA THR A 428 -10.82 -21.36 11.91
C THR A 428 -10.04 -20.51 12.90
N THR A 429 -9.54 -19.37 12.49
CA THR A 429 -8.71 -18.49 13.32
C THR A 429 -9.39 -18.09 14.62
N LYS A 430 -8.61 -18.02 15.70
CA LYS A 430 -9.02 -17.48 16.99
C LYS A 430 -8.79 -15.97 17.09
N LYS A 431 -8.02 -15.40 16.15
CA LYS A 431 -7.76 -13.97 16.10
C LYS A 431 -9.02 -13.22 15.68
N LYS A 432 -9.21 -12.02 16.22
CA LYS A 432 -10.30 -11.13 15.83
C LYS A 432 -9.89 -10.31 14.63
N LEU A 433 -10.61 -10.44 13.52
CA LEU A 433 -10.36 -9.69 12.29
C LEU A 433 -11.63 -8.99 11.82
N ILE A 434 -11.51 -7.72 11.44
CA ILE A 434 -12.58 -6.91 10.87
C ILE A 434 -12.09 -6.33 9.55
N PHE A 435 -12.45 -6.97 8.44
CA PHE A 435 -12.11 -6.50 7.10
C PHE A 435 -13.12 -5.43 6.65
N VAL A 436 -12.61 -4.33 6.12
CA VAL A 436 -13.42 -3.22 5.61
C VAL A 436 -13.06 -3.00 4.14
N TYR A 437 -14.04 -2.94 3.26
CA TYR A 437 -13.89 -2.72 1.83
C TYR A 437 -14.84 -1.63 1.35
N GLY A 438 -14.58 -1.05 0.18
CA GLY A 438 -15.49 -0.13 -0.50
C GLY A 438 -16.22 -0.82 -1.65
N GLU A 439 -17.51 -0.54 -1.85
CA GLU A 439 -18.31 -1.15 -2.91
C GLU A 439 -17.83 -0.76 -4.30
N ASP A 440 -17.41 0.49 -4.48
CA ASP A 440 -16.93 1.02 -5.76
C ASP A 440 -15.40 0.89 -5.93
N ASP A 441 -14.72 0.26 -4.97
CA ASP A 441 -13.31 -0.07 -5.07
C ASP A 441 -13.12 -1.34 -5.92
N PRO A 442 -12.40 -1.28 -7.05
CA PRO A 442 -12.09 -2.46 -7.87
C PRO A 442 -11.42 -3.60 -7.10
N TRP A 443 -10.60 -3.27 -6.11
CA TRP A 443 -9.88 -4.24 -5.29
C TRP A 443 -10.80 -5.04 -4.37
N THR A 444 -12.05 -4.60 -4.17
CA THR A 444 -13.08 -5.36 -3.45
C THR A 444 -13.41 -6.68 -4.15
N GLY A 445 -13.14 -6.81 -5.45
CA GLY A 445 -13.15 -8.11 -6.12
C GLY A 445 -12.17 -9.12 -5.52
N GLY A 446 -11.09 -8.65 -4.93
CA GLY A 446 -10.13 -9.45 -4.17
C GLY A 446 -10.44 -9.58 -2.68
N ALA A 447 -11.61 -9.14 -2.23
CA ALA A 447 -12.03 -9.27 -0.84
C ALA A 447 -12.08 -10.74 -0.38
N ILE A 448 -12.00 -10.92 0.93
CA ILE A 448 -12.20 -12.24 1.52
C ILE A 448 -13.62 -12.75 1.23
N PRO A 449 -13.84 -14.07 1.15
CA PRO A 449 -15.18 -14.64 1.12
C PRO A 449 -16.03 -14.19 2.30
N ASP A 450 -17.36 -14.33 2.22
CA ASP A 450 -18.22 -14.07 3.36
C ASP A 450 -17.83 -14.99 4.53
N PRO A 451 -17.43 -14.41 5.68
CA PRO A 451 -16.86 -15.19 6.76
C PRO A 451 -17.95 -16.03 7.46
N THR A 452 -17.62 -17.30 7.72
CA THR A 452 -18.42 -18.21 8.53
C THR A 452 -17.92 -18.30 9.98
N ASN A 453 -16.67 -17.85 10.20
CA ASN A 453 -16.06 -17.83 11.52
C ASN A 453 -16.50 -16.56 12.29
N PRO A 454 -17.07 -16.67 13.50
CA PRO A 454 -17.56 -15.54 14.28
C PRO A 454 -16.44 -14.58 14.73
N ASN A 455 -15.20 -14.96 14.61
CA ASN A 455 -14.05 -14.11 14.90
C ASN A 455 -13.65 -13.21 13.72
N VAL A 456 -14.23 -13.43 12.55
CA VAL A 456 -13.93 -12.68 11.33
C VAL A 456 -15.19 -11.95 10.89
N LYS A 457 -15.09 -10.63 10.71
CA LYS A 457 -16.15 -9.79 10.15
C LYS A 457 -15.70 -9.20 8.82
N LYS A 458 -16.66 -8.95 7.94
CA LYS A 458 -16.44 -8.27 6.68
C LYS A 458 -17.50 -7.19 6.50
N TYR A 459 -17.05 -5.99 6.20
CA TYR A 459 -17.89 -4.84 5.86
C TYR A 459 -17.59 -4.38 4.45
N ILE A 460 -18.59 -4.00 3.70
CA ILE A 460 -18.46 -3.35 2.38
C ILE A 460 -19.24 -2.05 2.47
N ILE A 461 -18.52 -0.93 2.50
CA ILE A 461 -19.10 0.41 2.59
C ILE A 461 -19.80 0.73 1.26
N PRO A 462 -21.12 1.03 1.26
CA PRO A 462 -21.84 1.39 0.07
C PRO A 462 -21.17 2.58 -0.62
N HIS A 463 -20.93 2.46 -1.93
CA HIS A 463 -20.24 3.48 -2.75
C HIS A 463 -18.84 3.91 -2.28
N GLY A 464 -18.27 3.23 -1.29
CA GLY A 464 -16.92 3.54 -0.80
C GLY A 464 -15.85 3.20 -1.85
N TYR A 465 -14.81 4.01 -1.91
CA TYR A 465 -13.65 3.87 -2.79
C TYR A 465 -12.41 3.35 -2.05
N HIS A 466 -11.32 3.14 -2.78
CA HIS A 466 -10.09 2.55 -2.26
C HIS A 466 -9.39 3.37 -1.17
N SER A 467 -9.55 4.68 -1.20
CA SER A 467 -8.86 5.62 -0.30
C SER A 467 -9.78 6.36 0.66
N ASP A 468 -11.05 5.96 0.73
CA ASP A 468 -12.00 6.61 1.61
C ASP A 468 -11.70 6.29 3.08
N ASP A 469 -11.84 7.29 3.92
CA ASP A 469 -11.78 7.19 5.37
C ASP A 469 -13.19 7.26 6.01
N PHE A 470 -13.25 7.21 7.34
CA PHE A 470 -14.53 7.23 8.05
C PHE A 470 -15.31 8.54 7.88
N ASP A 471 -14.64 9.66 7.66
CA ASP A 471 -15.31 10.93 7.43
C ASP A 471 -16.00 10.93 6.05
N GLU A 472 -15.41 10.27 5.06
CA GLU A 472 -15.98 10.12 3.71
C GLU A 472 -17.13 9.12 3.68
N TYR A 473 -17.18 8.13 4.57
CA TYR A 473 -18.31 7.21 4.68
C TYR A 473 -19.63 7.94 4.97
N GLU A 474 -19.57 9.09 5.65
CA GLU A 474 -20.77 9.90 5.90
C GLU A 474 -21.42 10.46 4.62
N TRP A 475 -20.71 10.47 3.50
CA TRP A 475 -21.22 10.95 2.21
C TRP A 475 -22.12 9.94 1.51
N TYR A 476 -22.12 8.68 1.94
CA TYR A 476 -22.83 7.60 1.29
C TYR A 476 -24.05 7.15 2.08
N PRO A 477 -25.18 6.85 1.41
CA PRO A 477 -26.33 6.29 2.08
C PRO A 477 -25.98 4.97 2.81
N GLY A 478 -26.17 4.94 4.12
CA GLY A 478 -25.83 3.77 4.96
C GLY A 478 -24.34 3.66 5.34
N GLY A 479 -23.47 4.49 4.78
CA GLY A 479 -22.02 4.43 5.05
C GLY A 479 -21.67 4.89 6.47
N LYS A 480 -22.34 5.94 6.95
CA LYS A 480 -22.16 6.44 8.32
C LYS A 480 -22.53 5.39 9.38
N GLU A 481 -23.68 4.77 9.22
CA GLU A 481 -24.16 3.73 10.14
C GLU A 481 -23.22 2.52 10.14
N MET A 482 -22.73 2.15 8.97
CA MET A 482 -21.77 1.04 8.85
C MET A 482 -20.41 1.41 9.44
N GLY A 483 -19.90 2.63 9.22
CA GLY A 483 -18.71 3.15 9.86
C GLY A 483 -18.81 3.12 11.38
N GLN A 484 -19.93 3.57 11.94
CA GLN A 484 -20.17 3.50 13.38
C GLN A 484 -20.21 2.05 13.88
N GLN A 485 -20.85 1.13 13.15
CA GLN A 485 -20.88 -0.29 13.51
C GLN A 485 -19.47 -0.92 13.56
N ILE A 486 -18.60 -0.55 12.63
CA ILE A 486 -17.20 -0.99 12.61
C ILE A 486 -16.49 -0.50 13.88
N LEU A 487 -16.63 0.77 14.22
CA LEU A 487 -16.03 1.35 15.42
C LEU A 487 -16.56 0.70 16.70
N ASP A 488 -17.86 0.43 16.77
CA ASP A 488 -18.49 -0.24 17.92
C ASP A 488 -17.99 -1.69 18.07
N ASP A 489 -17.78 -2.40 16.95
CA ASP A 489 -17.23 -3.74 16.97
C ASP A 489 -15.77 -3.78 17.45
N ILE A 490 -14.97 -2.79 17.04
CA ILE A 490 -13.58 -2.66 17.53
C ILE A 490 -13.60 -2.38 19.04
N LYS A 491 -14.40 -1.40 19.48
CA LYS A 491 -14.55 -1.03 20.90
C LYS A 491 -15.05 -2.21 21.73
N ALA A 492 -16.00 -2.99 21.23
CA ALA A 492 -16.49 -4.19 21.93
C ALA A 492 -15.38 -5.22 22.21
N ILE A 493 -14.26 -5.17 21.47
CA ILE A 493 -13.12 -6.05 21.70
C ILE A 493 -12.09 -5.40 22.64
N ILE A 494 -11.75 -4.13 22.40
CA ILE A 494 -10.66 -3.47 23.15
C ILE A 494 -11.12 -3.01 24.53
N ASP A 495 -12.41 -2.71 24.75
CA ASP A 495 -12.95 -2.26 26.03
C ASP A 495 -13.33 -3.44 26.97
N GLN A 496 -13.12 -4.69 26.54
CA GLN A 496 -13.32 -5.85 27.41
C GLN A 496 -12.26 -5.85 28.52
N LYS A 497 -12.76 -5.84 29.77
CA LYS A 497 -11.94 -5.85 30.98
C LYS A 497 -11.28 -7.20 31.23
#